data_afe012c50193f0e22d8558bed43b2f73
#
_entry.id   afe012c50193f0e22d8558bed43b2f73
#
_cell.length_a   1.000
_cell.length_b   1.000
_cell.length_c   1.000
_cell.angle_alpha   90.00
_cell.angle_beta   90.00
_cell.angle_gamma   90.00
#
_symmetry.space_group_name_H-M   'P 1'
#
loop_
_entity.id
_entity.type
_entity.pdbx_description
1 polymer ?
#
loop_
_entity_poly.entity_id
_entity_poly.type
_entity_poly.pdbx_seq_one_letter_code
_entity_poly.pdbx_strand_id
1 'polypeptide(L)' 'MEGALPSVVGGLVKAPIIAVPTSVGYGANFDGLSALLTMLNSCASGVSVVNIDNGFGAGFLASRINQL' A
#
# COMPACT_ATOMS: atom_id res chain seq x y z
N MET A 1 12.48 4.37 -5.14
CA MET A 1 11.83 3.06 -5.00
C MET A 1 10.74 3.03 -3.93
N GLU A 2 10.42 4.17 -3.37
CA GLU A 2 9.37 4.25 -2.36
C GLU A 2 8.03 3.82 -2.94
N GLY A 3 7.36 2.90 -2.25
CA GLY A 3 6.05 2.42 -2.65
C GLY A 3 6.01 1.50 -3.87
N ALA A 4 7.16 1.00 -4.34
CA ALA A 4 7.21 0.15 -5.52
C ALA A 4 6.76 -1.30 -5.25
N LEU A 5 6.89 -1.77 -4.01
CA LEU A 5 6.59 -3.17 -3.66
C LEU A 5 5.14 -3.56 -3.98
N PRO A 6 4.10 -2.75 -3.68
CA PRO A 6 2.74 -3.12 -4.02
C PRO A 6 2.53 -3.35 -5.51
N SER A 7 3.20 -2.59 -6.38
CA SER A 7 3.10 -2.77 -7.82
C SER A 7 3.66 -4.12 -8.26
N VAL A 8 4.82 -4.51 -7.70
CA VAL A 8 5.44 -5.79 -8.02
C VAL A 8 4.57 -6.94 -7.52
N VAL A 9 4.13 -6.89 -6.26
CA VAL A 9 3.29 -7.93 -5.68
C VAL A 9 1.96 -8.01 -6.41
N GLY A 10 1.36 -6.86 -6.77
CA GLY A 10 0.09 -6.81 -7.50
C GLY A 10 0.16 -7.49 -8.84
N GLY A 11 1.32 -7.48 -9.51
CA GLY A 11 1.51 -8.19 -10.76
C GLY A 11 1.69 -9.69 -10.63
N LEU A 12 1.96 -10.18 -9.41
CA LEU A 12 2.27 -11.59 -9.16
C LEU A 12 1.15 -12.37 -8.48
N VAL A 13 0.20 -11.70 -7.82
CA VAL A 13 -0.84 -12.37 -7.06
C VAL A 13 -2.22 -11.99 -7.56
N LYS A 14 -3.20 -12.88 -7.33
CA LYS A 14 -4.61 -12.64 -7.69
C LYS A 14 -5.43 -12.09 -6.53
N ALA A 15 -4.93 -12.19 -5.31
CA ALA A 15 -5.63 -11.70 -4.13
C ALA A 15 -5.64 -10.18 -4.09
N PRO A 16 -6.64 -9.55 -3.46
CA PRO A 16 -6.60 -8.10 -3.20
C PRO A 16 -5.38 -7.75 -2.36
N ILE A 17 -4.79 -6.59 -2.64
CA ILE A 17 -3.62 -6.09 -1.92
C ILE A 17 -4.00 -4.80 -1.23
N ILE A 18 -3.68 -4.70 0.06
CA ILE A 18 -3.85 -3.48 0.83
C ILE A 18 -2.47 -2.96 1.17
N ALA A 19 -2.12 -1.81 0.63
CA ALA A 19 -0.80 -1.22 0.79
C ALA A 19 -0.82 -0.17 1.91
N VAL A 20 0.19 -0.22 2.78
CA VAL A 20 0.34 0.72 3.88
C VAL A 20 1.61 1.52 3.64
N PRO A 21 1.50 2.81 3.25
CA PRO A 21 2.68 3.65 3.19
C PRO A 21 3.20 3.89 4.61
N THR A 22 4.50 3.87 4.78
CA THR A 22 5.12 4.12 6.09
C THR A 22 5.89 5.42 6.07
N SER A 23 6.02 6.02 7.26
CA SER A 23 6.78 7.26 7.40
C SER A 23 8.29 7.03 7.44
N VAL A 24 8.74 5.77 7.52
CA VAL A 24 10.16 5.44 7.49
C VAL A 24 10.64 5.28 6.05
N GLY A 25 11.86 5.69 5.78
CA GLY A 25 12.45 5.62 4.44
C GLY A 25 13.71 6.44 4.36
N TYR A 26 14.22 6.63 3.16
CA TYR A 26 15.49 7.30 2.92
C TYR A 26 15.27 8.51 2.00
N GLY A 27 16.14 9.52 2.17
CA GLY A 27 16.16 10.67 1.29
C GLY A 27 14.86 11.46 1.30
N ALA A 28 14.25 11.65 0.14
CA ALA A 28 13.11 12.53 -0.05
C ALA A 28 11.76 11.86 0.24
N ASN A 29 11.71 10.98 1.24
CA ASN A 29 10.48 10.25 1.58
C ASN A 29 9.35 11.16 2.13
N PHE A 30 9.70 12.31 2.71
CA PHE A 30 8.73 13.27 3.24
C PHE A 30 7.68 12.64 4.15
N ASP A 31 8.15 11.87 5.16
CA ASP A 31 7.27 11.21 6.14
C ASP A 31 6.22 10.29 5.50
N GLY A 32 6.61 9.60 4.45
CA GLY A 32 5.75 8.64 3.79
C GLY A 32 4.98 9.20 2.59
N LEU A 33 5.08 10.49 2.31
CA LEU A 33 4.33 11.09 1.20
C LEU A 33 4.76 10.52 -0.15
N SER A 34 6.05 10.31 -0.36
CA SER A 34 6.57 9.74 -1.60
C SER A 34 6.01 8.32 -1.83
N ALA A 35 6.01 7.49 -0.77
CA ALA A 35 5.45 6.14 -0.85
C ALA A 35 3.95 6.18 -1.13
N LEU A 36 3.21 7.06 -0.46
CA LEU A 36 1.77 7.21 -0.67
C LEU A 36 1.46 7.58 -2.12
N LEU A 37 2.16 8.57 -2.67
CA LEU A 37 1.94 9.00 -4.05
C LEU A 37 2.26 7.90 -5.05
N THR A 38 3.34 7.15 -4.82
CA THR A 38 3.71 6.03 -5.69
C THR A 38 2.65 4.94 -5.66
N MET A 39 2.14 4.60 -4.47
CA MET A 39 1.11 3.56 -4.31
C MET A 39 -0.21 3.98 -4.94
N LEU A 40 -0.61 5.25 -4.77
CA LEU A 40 -1.86 5.76 -5.35
C LEU A 40 -1.82 5.77 -6.88
N ASN A 41 -0.65 5.86 -7.47
CA ASN A 41 -0.46 5.90 -8.91
C ASN A 41 0.00 4.55 -9.48
N SER A 42 -0.13 3.47 -8.71
CA SER A 42 0.27 2.14 -9.16
C SER A 42 -0.58 1.69 -10.35
N CYS A 43 0.08 1.10 -11.33
CA CYS A 43 -0.60 0.53 -12.50
C CYS A 43 -1.19 -0.86 -12.23
N ALA A 44 -0.83 -1.48 -11.11
CA ALA A 44 -1.32 -2.83 -10.80
C ALA A 44 -2.77 -2.76 -10.33
N SER A 45 -3.64 -3.60 -10.89
CA SER A 45 -5.02 -3.72 -10.48
C SER A 45 -5.11 -4.44 -9.13
N GLY A 46 -6.14 -4.13 -8.34
CA GLY A 46 -6.39 -4.82 -7.08
C GLY A 46 -5.55 -4.33 -5.91
N VAL A 47 -4.83 -3.21 -6.09
CA VAL A 47 -4.07 -2.57 -5.01
C VAL A 47 -4.90 -1.43 -4.44
N SER A 48 -5.21 -1.50 -3.14
CA SER A 48 -5.86 -0.43 -2.38
C SER A 48 -4.87 0.14 -1.38
N VAL A 49 -4.96 1.43 -1.11
CA VAL A 49 -3.99 2.13 -0.26
C VAL A 49 -4.73 2.75 0.93
N VAL A 50 -4.16 2.59 2.12
CA VAL A 50 -4.63 3.30 3.32
C VAL A 50 -3.73 4.49 3.58
N ASN A 51 -4.10 5.34 4.53
CA ASN A 51 -3.28 6.49 4.86
C ASN A 51 -1.94 6.06 5.51
N ILE A 52 -1.00 6.99 5.56
CA ILE A 52 0.36 6.73 6.02
C ILE A 52 0.34 6.15 7.44
N ASP A 53 1.10 5.09 7.64
CA ASP A 53 1.26 4.39 8.94
C ASP A 53 -0.02 3.75 9.49
N ASN A 54 -1.08 3.61 8.69
CA ASN A 54 -2.35 3.05 9.18
C ASN A 54 -2.40 1.53 9.03
N GLY A 55 -1.51 0.81 9.71
CA GLY A 55 -1.53 -0.66 9.71
C GLY A 55 -2.80 -1.23 10.34
N PHE A 56 -3.34 -0.57 11.37
CA PHE A 56 -4.60 -1.00 12.00
C PHE A 56 -5.76 -0.96 10.99
N GLY A 57 -5.88 0.13 10.23
CA GLY A 57 -6.94 0.24 9.22
C GLY A 57 -6.80 -0.79 8.11
N ALA A 58 -5.58 -1.09 7.69
CA ALA A 58 -5.32 -2.12 6.70
C ALA A 58 -5.75 -3.50 7.23
N GLY A 59 -5.40 -3.84 8.46
CA GLY A 59 -5.80 -5.11 9.08
C GLY A 59 -7.31 -5.22 9.25
N PHE A 60 -7.97 -4.14 9.64
CA PHE A 60 -9.42 -4.10 9.76
C PHE A 60 -10.08 -4.33 8.39
N LEU A 61 -9.59 -3.68 7.35
CA LEU A 61 -10.14 -3.83 6.00
C LEU A 61 -9.93 -5.26 5.50
N ALA A 62 -8.75 -5.83 5.71
CA ALA A 62 -8.46 -7.21 5.31
C ALA A 62 -9.40 -8.19 6.01
N SER A 63 -9.66 -7.98 7.31
CA SER A 63 -10.61 -8.80 8.07
C SER A 63 -12.01 -8.71 7.49
N ARG A 64 -12.47 -7.51 7.15
CA ARG A 64 -13.78 -7.32 6.54
C ARG A 64 -13.90 -8.02 5.19
N ILE A 65 -12.86 -7.97 4.38
CA ILE A 65 -12.84 -8.65 3.08
C ILE A 65 -12.94 -10.16 3.28
N ASN A 66 -12.22 -10.71 4.25
CA ASN A 66 -12.25 -12.14 4.52
C ASN A 66 -13.58 -12.64 5.09
N GLN A 67 -14.43 -11.73 5.54
CA GLN A 67 -15.77 -12.07 6.07
C GLN A 67 -16.86 -12.06 4.99
N LEU A 68 -16.53 -11.70 3.78
CA LEU A 68 -17.52 -11.66 2.68
C LEU A 68 -17.93 -13.05 2.19
#